data_e347eef9b54ec6c7f1063220d5416714
#
_entry.id   e347eef9b54ec6c7f1063220d5416714
#
_cell.length_a   1.000
_cell.length_b   1.000
_cell.length_c   1.000
_cell.angle_alpha   90.00
_cell.angle_beta   90.00
_cell.angle_gamma   90.00
#
_symmetry.space_group_name_H-M   'P 1'
#
loop_
_entity.id
_entity.type
_entity.pdbx_description
1 polymer ?
#
loop_
_entity_poly.entity_id
_entity_poly.type
_entity_poly.pdbx_seq_one_letter_code
_entity_poly.pdbx_strand_id
1 'polypeptide(L)'
;MTTAILAPIAEELMFRGVILRRLSRISQSFAIFMSALIFGLMHGNFVHTVLGICLGIVFGYAAVKTGSLILPIAGHIFVNTAAMTNSFAEYYLGEESASIYWMLLIVGFGVIGTITLIVLLANHRISFPQFNEYHKKRTFPIIFTCVSFWLMMCIYLFDCISTCGPVTEKLMGE
;
A
#
# COMPACT_ATOMS: atom_id res chain seq x y z
N MET A 1 6.62 -16.64 -9.96
CA MET A 1 7.67 -15.62 -10.29
C MET A 1 7.11 -14.34 -10.89
N THR A 2 6.11 -14.38 -11.76
CA THR A 2 5.50 -13.17 -12.35
C THR A 2 4.91 -12.23 -11.30
N THR A 3 4.20 -12.74 -10.31
CA THR A 3 3.58 -11.96 -9.24
C THR A 3 4.58 -11.32 -8.26
N ALA A 4 5.73 -11.95 -8.04
CA ALA A 4 6.74 -11.45 -7.11
C ALA A 4 7.63 -10.35 -7.70
N ILE A 5 7.83 -10.32 -9.01
CA ILE A 5 8.78 -9.41 -9.66
C ILE A 5 8.09 -8.51 -10.70
N LEU A 6 7.39 -9.09 -11.68
CA LEU A 6 6.85 -8.30 -12.78
C LEU A 6 5.66 -7.44 -12.36
N ALA A 7 4.78 -7.95 -11.50
CA ALA A 7 3.65 -7.16 -11.02
C ALA A 7 4.12 -5.94 -10.21
N PRO A 8 5.02 -6.07 -9.20
CA PRO A 8 5.58 -4.90 -8.51
C PRO A 8 6.22 -3.87 -9.43
N ILE A 9 6.96 -4.29 -10.44
CA ILE A 9 7.57 -3.35 -11.40
C ILE A 9 6.49 -2.58 -12.15
N ALA A 10 5.49 -3.27 -12.70
CA ALA A 10 4.40 -2.64 -13.45
C ALA A 10 3.58 -1.70 -12.56
N GLU A 11 3.27 -2.12 -11.35
CA GLU A 11 2.53 -1.33 -10.38
C GLU A 11 3.30 -0.07 -9.98
N GLU A 12 4.59 -0.16 -9.65
CA GLU A 12 5.38 1.01 -9.29
C GLU A 12 5.55 1.98 -10.46
N LEU A 13 5.71 1.48 -11.68
CA LEU A 13 5.72 2.32 -12.88
C LEU A 13 4.39 3.07 -13.06
N MET A 14 3.26 2.41 -12.85
CA MET A 14 1.94 3.02 -12.96
C MET A 14 1.68 4.01 -11.83
N PHE A 15 1.84 3.58 -10.57
CA PHE A 15 1.46 4.39 -9.41
C PHE A 15 2.45 5.52 -9.11
N ARG A 16 3.75 5.24 -9.13
CA ARG A 16 4.80 6.24 -8.80
C ARG A 16 5.33 6.91 -10.05
N GLY A 17 5.45 6.16 -11.15
CA GLY A 17 5.90 6.71 -12.42
C GLY A 17 4.89 7.63 -13.11
N VAL A 18 3.60 7.30 -13.08
CA VAL A 18 2.56 8.06 -13.79
C VAL A 18 1.67 8.83 -12.82
N ILE A 19 0.91 8.14 -11.95
CA ILE A 19 -0.14 8.76 -11.12
C ILE A 19 0.48 9.79 -10.15
N LEU A 20 1.45 9.36 -9.34
CA LEU A 20 2.11 10.22 -8.36
C LEU A 20 2.78 11.42 -9.04
N ARG A 21 3.51 11.23 -10.14
CA ARG A 21 4.13 12.33 -10.87
C ARG A 21 3.13 13.35 -11.42
N ARG A 22 1.99 12.88 -11.90
CA ARG A 22 0.91 13.78 -12.38
C ARG A 22 0.30 14.57 -11.24
N LEU A 23 -0.03 13.91 -10.13
CA LEU A 23 -0.60 14.54 -8.94
C LEU A 23 0.39 15.45 -8.21
N SER A 24 1.69 15.19 -8.29
CA SER A 24 2.74 16.03 -7.71
C SER A 24 2.80 17.46 -8.28
N ARG A 25 2.21 17.69 -9.45
CA ARG A 25 2.02 19.03 -10.01
C ARG A 25 1.08 19.89 -9.16
N ILE A 26 0.23 19.26 -8.37
CA ILE A 26 -0.72 19.95 -7.46
C ILE A 26 -0.05 20.12 -6.11
N SER A 27 0.38 19.00 -5.49
CA SER A 27 1.11 18.97 -4.23
C SER A 27 1.75 17.60 -4.07
N GLN A 28 2.98 17.56 -3.56
CA GLN A 28 3.68 16.30 -3.32
C GLN A 28 3.01 15.45 -2.23
N SER A 29 2.61 16.07 -1.11
CA SER A 29 1.92 15.35 -0.02
C SER A 29 0.58 14.78 -0.47
N PHE A 30 -0.18 15.55 -1.25
CA PHE A 30 -1.43 15.12 -1.84
C PHE A 30 -1.21 13.95 -2.80
N ALA A 31 -0.18 14.02 -3.64
CA ALA A 31 0.17 12.98 -4.60
C ALA A 31 0.55 11.66 -3.91
N ILE A 32 1.34 11.73 -2.83
CA ILE A 32 1.71 10.56 -2.04
C ILE A 32 0.45 9.90 -1.47
N PHE A 33 -0.41 10.69 -0.80
CA PHE A 33 -1.61 10.15 -0.17
C PHE A 33 -2.59 9.56 -1.18
N MET A 34 -2.90 10.27 -2.26
CA MET A 34 -3.86 9.80 -3.28
C MET A 34 -3.35 8.60 -4.07
N SER A 35 -2.07 8.60 -4.43
CA SER A 35 -1.45 7.44 -5.09
C SER A 35 -1.46 6.21 -4.19
N ALA A 36 -1.22 6.38 -2.89
CA ALA A 36 -1.28 5.30 -1.91
C ALA A 36 -2.71 4.78 -1.69
N LEU A 37 -3.68 5.68 -1.60
CA LEU A 37 -5.09 5.33 -1.44
C LEU A 37 -5.58 4.50 -2.62
N ILE A 38 -5.34 4.96 -3.86
CA ILE A 38 -5.74 4.24 -5.07
C ILE A 38 -5.03 2.87 -5.14
N PHE A 39 -3.73 2.85 -4.82
CA PHE A 39 -2.95 1.61 -4.78
C PHE A 39 -3.51 0.58 -3.80
N GLY A 40 -3.84 1.00 -2.58
CA GLY A 40 -4.44 0.10 -1.59
C GLY A 40 -5.82 -0.40 -2.01
N LEU A 41 -6.70 0.49 -2.47
CA LEU A 41 -8.06 0.14 -2.90
C LEU A 41 -8.08 -0.87 -4.06
N MET A 42 -7.06 -0.90 -4.90
CA MET A 42 -6.95 -1.85 -6.01
C MET A 42 -6.85 -3.32 -5.56
N HIS A 43 -6.52 -3.57 -4.30
CA HIS A 43 -6.33 -4.93 -3.79
C HIS A 43 -7.65 -5.65 -3.43
N GLY A 44 -8.79 -4.96 -3.38
CA GLY A 44 -10.13 -5.55 -3.22
C GLY A 44 -10.39 -6.31 -1.91
N ASN A 45 -9.44 -6.31 -0.98
CA ASN A 45 -9.55 -6.96 0.34
C ASN A 45 -9.15 -5.97 1.43
N PHE A 46 -9.91 -5.90 2.51
CA PHE A 46 -9.71 -4.91 3.57
C PHE A 46 -8.30 -4.92 4.16
N VAL A 47 -7.77 -6.09 4.50
CA VAL A 47 -6.43 -6.22 5.10
C VAL A 47 -5.35 -5.78 4.10
N HIS A 48 -5.42 -6.27 2.86
CA HIS A 48 -4.48 -5.88 1.80
C HIS A 48 -4.63 -4.40 1.40
N THR A 49 -5.84 -3.84 1.50
CA THR A 49 -6.06 -2.41 1.29
C THR A 49 -5.32 -1.56 2.31
N VAL A 50 -5.46 -1.88 3.61
CA VAL A 50 -4.77 -1.14 4.67
C VAL A 50 -3.26 -1.26 4.52
N LEU A 51 -2.74 -2.47 4.30
CA LEU A 51 -1.31 -2.70 4.05
C LEU A 51 -0.83 -1.96 2.80
N GLY A 52 -1.61 -2.03 1.71
CA GLY A 52 -1.31 -1.34 0.46
C GLY A 52 -1.25 0.18 0.62
N ILE A 53 -2.16 0.79 1.39
CA ILE A 53 -2.10 2.22 1.71
C ILE A 53 -0.82 2.55 2.49
N CYS A 54 -0.51 1.79 3.54
CA CYS A 54 0.68 2.01 4.35
C CYS A 54 1.97 1.90 3.52
N LEU A 55 2.14 0.82 2.75
CA LEU A 55 3.26 0.64 1.84
C LEU A 55 3.27 1.70 0.74
N GLY A 56 2.09 2.05 0.25
CA GLY A 56 1.88 3.08 -0.75
C GLY A 56 2.42 4.44 -0.33
N ILE A 57 2.20 4.83 0.93
CA ILE A 57 2.73 6.07 1.51
C ILE A 57 4.27 6.00 1.59
N VAL A 58 4.82 4.89 2.08
CA VAL A 58 6.27 4.70 2.22
C VAL A 58 6.96 4.76 0.85
N PHE A 59 6.47 4.02 -0.12
CA PHE A 59 7.03 3.99 -1.47
C PHE A 59 6.83 5.31 -2.23
N GLY A 60 5.67 5.95 -2.04
CA GLY A 60 5.42 7.29 -2.59
C GLY A 60 6.35 8.33 -2.01
N TYR A 61 6.56 8.32 -0.70
CA TYR A 61 7.52 9.21 -0.04
C TYR A 61 8.96 8.95 -0.52
N ALA A 62 9.37 7.68 -0.61
CA ALA A 62 10.68 7.30 -1.14
C ALA A 62 10.88 7.78 -2.57
N ALA A 63 9.89 7.59 -3.45
CA ALA A 63 9.94 8.05 -4.84
C ALA A 63 10.10 9.58 -4.95
N VAL A 64 9.36 10.34 -4.14
CA VAL A 64 9.45 11.81 -4.13
C VAL A 64 10.80 12.29 -3.60
N LYS A 65 11.28 11.69 -2.51
CA LYS A 65 12.54 12.10 -1.87
C LYS A 65 13.79 11.75 -2.68
N THR A 66 13.79 10.60 -3.33
CA THR A 66 14.95 10.13 -4.12
C THR A 66 14.89 10.55 -5.59
N GLY A 67 13.71 10.94 -6.08
CA GLY A 67 13.46 11.16 -7.51
C GLY A 67 13.57 9.90 -8.36
N SER A 68 13.65 8.72 -7.74
CA SER A 68 13.91 7.42 -8.36
C SER A 68 12.83 6.40 -8.02
N LEU A 69 12.58 5.47 -8.94
CA LEU A 69 11.68 4.33 -8.74
C LEU A 69 12.41 3.07 -8.25
N ILE A 70 13.73 3.08 -8.22
CA ILE A 70 14.52 1.89 -7.86
C ILE A 70 14.19 1.43 -6.44
N LEU A 71 14.17 2.36 -5.47
CA LEU A 71 13.89 2.01 -4.09
C LEU A 71 12.45 1.51 -3.86
N PRO A 72 11.40 2.17 -4.38
CA PRO A 72 10.04 1.61 -4.36
C PRO A 72 9.93 0.24 -5.01
N ILE A 73 10.48 0.05 -6.21
CA ILE A 73 10.45 -1.23 -6.92
C ILE A 73 11.15 -2.33 -6.10
N ALA A 74 12.34 -2.08 -5.60
CA ALA A 74 13.08 -3.05 -4.81
C ALA A 74 12.36 -3.41 -3.50
N GLY A 75 11.81 -2.42 -2.81
CA GLY A 75 11.01 -2.62 -1.60
C GLY A 75 9.74 -3.42 -1.86
N HIS A 76 9.05 -3.13 -2.96
CA HIS A 76 7.82 -3.84 -3.33
C HIS A 76 8.11 -5.29 -3.74
N ILE A 77 9.15 -5.54 -4.54
CA ILE A 77 9.62 -6.90 -4.87
C ILE A 77 9.95 -7.66 -3.59
N PHE A 78 10.64 -7.01 -2.64
CA PHE A 78 10.99 -7.63 -1.37
C PHE A 78 9.75 -8.06 -0.58
N VAL A 79 8.75 -7.19 -0.43
CA VAL A 79 7.49 -7.49 0.28
C VAL A 79 6.74 -8.65 -0.40
N ASN A 80 6.59 -8.62 -1.72
CA ASN A 80 5.89 -9.67 -2.44
C ASN A 80 6.66 -11.00 -2.40
N THR A 81 7.99 -10.97 -2.43
CA THR A 81 8.80 -12.18 -2.28
C THR A 81 8.65 -12.76 -0.88
N ALA A 82 8.68 -11.91 0.16
CA ALA A 82 8.46 -12.36 1.54
C ALA A 82 7.06 -12.99 1.72
N ALA A 83 6.02 -12.39 1.13
CA ALA A 83 4.68 -12.98 1.14
C ALA A 83 4.64 -14.34 0.42
N MET A 84 5.34 -14.48 -0.70
CA MET A 84 5.42 -15.74 -1.44
C MET A 84 6.14 -16.83 -0.66
N THR A 85 7.17 -16.50 0.14
CA THR A 85 7.85 -17.51 0.99
C THR A 85 6.93 -18.09 2.05
N ASN A 86 5.91 -17.38 2.51
CA ASN A 86 4.91 -17.91 3.41
C ASN A 86 4.09 -19.05 2.74
N SER A 87 3.69 -18.86 1.49
CA SER A 87 2.96 -19.91 0.75
C SER A 87 3.81 -21.17 0.53
N PHE A 88 5.11 -21.01 0.35
CA PHE A 88 6.03 -22.17 0.31
C PHE A 88 6.17 -22.83 1.69
N ALA A 89 6.27 -22.04 2.76
CA ALA A 89 6.32 -22.58 4.12
C ALA A 89 5.06 -23.38 4.45
N GLU A 90 3.88 -22.88 4.08
CA GLU A 90 2.61 -23.57 4.24
C GLU A 90 2.58 -24.92 3.50
N TYR A 91 3.03 -24.93 2.25
CA TYR A 91 3.06 -26.15 1.43
C TYR A 91 4.02 -27.22 1.96
N TYR A 92 5.23 -26.83 2.42
CA TYR A 92 6.29 -27.79 2.81
C TYR A 92 6.31 -28.09 4.32
N LEU A 93 5.93 -27.16 5.18
CA LEU A 93 6.06 -27.25 6.64
C LEU A 93 4.71 -27.38 7.35
N GLY A 94 3.60 -27.22 6.61
CA GLY A 94 2.25 -27.20 7.15
C GLY A 94 1.82 -25.86 7.70
N GLU A 95 0.51 -25.73 7.90
CA GLU A 95 -0.18 -24.48 8.23
C GLU A 95 0.27 -23.85 9.56
N GLU A 96 0.51 -24.68 10.58
CA GLU A 96 0.96 -24.23 11.89
C GLU A 96 2.37 -23.62 11.85
N SER A 97 3.31 -24.30 11.21
CA SER A 97 4.69 -23.83 11.03
C SER A 97 4.76 -22.55 10.18
N ALA A 98 3.95 -22.48 9.11
CA ALA A 98 3.83 -21.30 8.27
C ALA A 98 3.27 -20.09 9.05
N SER A 99 2.28 -20.32 9.91
CA SER A 99 1.71 -19.27 10.76
C SER A 99 2.75 -18.68 11.73
N ILE A 100 3.55 -19.54 12.35
CA ILE A 100 4.65 -19.13 13.23
C ILE A 100 5.70 -18.34 12.44
N TYR A 101 6.11 -18.86 11.28
CA TYR A 101 7.06 -18.19 10.39
C TYR A 101 6.57 -16.77 10.00
N TRP A 102 5.30 -16.66 9.58
CA TRP A 102 4.70 -15.40 9.18
C TRP A 102 4.61 -14.41 10.34
N MET A 103 4.23 -14.90 11.53
CA MET A 103 4.20 -14.10 12.75
C MET A 103 5.60 -13.56 13.09
N LEU A 104 6.64 -14.38 13.02
CA LEU A 104 8.02 -13.95 13.28
C LEU A 104 8.49 -12.89 12.28
N LEU A 105 8.13 -13.02 11.00
CA LEU A 105 8.43 -12.01 9.99
C LEU A 105 7.74 -10.67 10.29
N ILE A 106 6.44 -10.70 10.57
CA ILE A 106 5.66 -9.47 10.87
C ILE A 106 6.21 -8.78 12.12
N VAL A 107 6.44 -9.52 13.20
CA VAL A 107 6.99 -8.98 14.43
C VAL A 107 8.41 -8.43 14.21
N GLY A 108 9.28 -9.20 13.56
CA GLY A 108 10.66 -8.79 13.28
C GLY A 108 10.73 -7.51 12.44
N PHE A 109 10.02 -7.46 11.31
CA PHE A 109 9.98 -6.25 10.48
C PHE A 109 9.23 -5.11 11.16
N GLY A 110 8.20 -5.39 11.94
CA GLY A 110 7.47 -4.40 12.72
C GLY A 110 8.36 -3.71 13.75
N VAL A 111 9.16 -4.48 14.49
CA VAL A 111 10.13 -3.95 15.48
C VAL A 111 11.21 -3.11 14.78
N ILE A 112 11.83 -3.65 13.72
CA ILE A 112 12.87 -2.92 12.95
C ILE A 112 12.29 -1.64 12.36
N GLY A 113 11.10 -1.71 11.77
CA GLY A 113 10.41 -0.56 11.18
C GLY A 113 10.07 0.50 12.22
N THR A 114 9.59 0.10 13.39
CA THR A 114 9.27 1.01 14.50
C THR A 114 10.52 1.70 15.03
N ILE A 115 11.59 0.96 15.28
CA ILE A 115 12.88 1.53 15.73
C ILE A 115 13.39 2.53 14.69
N THR A 116 13.38 2.14 13.40
CA THR A 116 13.82 3.01 12.31
C THR A 116 12.99 4.29 12.26
N LEU A 117 11.67 4.18 12.38
CA LEU A 117 10.77 5.34 12.39
C LEU A 117 11.07 6.28 13.56
N ILE A 118 11.24 5.73 14.78
CA ILE A 118 11.59 6.52 15.98
C ILE A 118 12.92 7.27 15.75
N VAL A 119 13.94 6.58 15.24
CA VAL A 119 15.26 7.20 14.98
C VAL A 119 15.14 8.32 13.94
N LEU A 120 14.37 8.10 12.86
CA LEU A 120 14.18 9.10 11.81
C LEU A 120 13.39 10.32 12.30
N LEU A 121 12.37 10.11 13.14
CA LEU A 121 11.59 11.19 13.76
C LEU A 121 12.43 11.97 14.77
N ALA A 122 13.18 11.28 15.65
CA ALA A 122 14.05 11.93 16.64
C ALA A 122 15.15 12.78 16.00
N ASN A 123 15.64 12.37 14.84
CA ASN A 123 16.65 13.13 14.09
C ASN A 123 16.05 14.15 13.09
N HIS A 124 14.75 14.40 13.13
CA HIS A 124 14.05 15.30 12.19
C HIS A 124 14.35 15.02 10.70
N ARG A 125 14.63 13.75 10.37
CA ARG A 125 14.95 13.33 8.99
C ARG A 125 13.72 13.17 8.11
N ILE A 126 12.52 13.04 8.71
CA ILE A 126 11.26 12.98 7.99
C ILE A 126 10.68 14.40 7.90
N SER A 127 10.57 14.90 6.69
CA SER A 127 9.89 16.17 6.40
C SER A 127 8.87 15.92 5.30
N PHE A 128 7.60 16.14 5.60
CA PHE A 128 6.57 16.12 4.56
C PHE A 128 6.56 17.45 3.83
N PRO A 129 6.54 17.44 2.48
CA PRO A 129 6.41 18.65 1.70
C PRO A 129 5.08 19.35 2.05
N GLN A 130 5.14 20.67 2.25
CA GLN A 130 3.94 21.42 2.63
C GLN A 130 2.89 21.42 1.52
N PHE A 131 1.62 21.38 1.92
CA PHE A 131 0.50 21.60 1.02
C PHE A 131 0.51 23.05 0.53
N ASN A 132 0.51 23.25 -0.78
CA ASN A 132 0.34 24.57 -1.35
C ASN A 132 -1.13 24.98 -1.21
N GLU A 133 -1.41 26.00 -0.38
CA GLU A 133 -2.78 26.42 -0.05
C GLU A 133 -3.63 26.85 -1.26
N TYR A 134 -2.99 27.36 -2.30
CA TYR A 134 -3.68 27.79 -3.51
C TYR A 134 -4.37 26.61 -4.23
N HIS A 135 -3.75 25.43 -4.23
CA HIS A 135 -4.31 24.25 -4.86
C HIS A 135 -5.32 23.49 -3.98
N LYS A 136 -5.25 23.64 -2.65
CA LYS A 136 -6.13 22.97 -1.69
C LYS A 136 -7.61 23.25 -1.93
N LYS A 137 -7.98 24.51 -2.24
CA LYS A 137 -9.37 24.93 -2.44
C LYS A 137 -10.03 24.35 -3.70
N ARG A 138 -9.26 23.99 -4.74
CA ARG A 138 -9.80 23.54 -6.04
C ARG A 138 -9.75 22.02 -6.23
N THR A 139 -8.78 21.36 -5.66
CA THR A 139 -8.46 19.96 -6.00
C THR A 139 -9.28 18.94 -5.21
N PHE A 140 -9.49 19.18 -3.92
CA PHE A 140 -10.29 18.28 -3.08
C PHE A 140 -11.73 18.12 -3.59
N PRO A 141 -12.48 19.18 -3.90
CA PRO A 141 -13.84 19.01 -4.44
C PRO A 141 -13.90 18.26 -5.75
N ILE A 142 -12.94 18.48 -6.65
CA ILE A 142 -12.92 17.83 -7.98
C ILE A 142 -12.79 16.32 -7.88
N ILE A 143 -11.98 15.81 -6.96
CA ILE A 143 -11.79 14.36 -6.79
C ILE A 143 -13.08 13.70 -6.30
N PHE A 144 -13.74 14.30 -5.31
CA PHE A 144 -15.00 13.78 -4.79
C PHE A 144 -16.17 13.92 -5.77
N THR A 145 -16.07 14.79 -6.77
CA THR A 145 -17.07 14.91 -7.84
C THR A 145 -16.76 14.01 -9.04
N CYS A 146 -15.59 13.35 -9.06
CA CYS A 146 -15.21 12.45 -10.14
C CYS A 146 -16.01 11.15 -10.08
N VAL A 147 -16.81 10.89 -11.12
CA VAL A 147 -17.64 9.67 -11.24
C VAL A 147 -16.79 8.40 -11.14
N SER A 148 -15.59 8.41 -11.74
CA SER A 148 -14.67 7.27 -11.68
C SER A 148 -14.19 6.94 -10.26
N PHE A 149 -14.02 7.93 -9.40
CA PHE A 149 -13.70 7.71 -7.99
C PHE A 149 -14.82 6.96 -7.27
N TRP A 150 -16.06 7.39 -7.45
CA TRP A 150 -17.22 6.75 -6.82
C TRP A 150 -17.49 5.36 -7.38
N LEU A 151 -17.31 5.15 -8.70
CA LEU A 151 -17.40 3.81 -9.29
C LEU A 151 -16.36 2.86 -8.70
N MET A 152 -15.12 3.31 -8.56
CA MET A 152 -14.06 2.52 -7.92
C MET A 152 -14.41 2.19 -6.47
N MET A 153 -14.94 3.15 -5.71
CA MET A 153 -15.37 2.93 -4.33
C MET A 153 -16.54 1.95 -4.24
N CYS A 154 -17.50 2.02 -5.17
CA CYS A 154 -18.61 1.06 -5.21
C CYS A 154 -18.13 -0.37 -5.52
N ILE A 155 -17.24 -0.53 -6.49
CA ILE A 155 -16.65 -1.84 -6.82
C ILE A 155 -15.89 -2.39 -5.61
N TYR A 156 -15.07 -1.56 -4.97
CA TYR A 156 -14.33 -1.95 -3.78
C TYR A 156 -15.23 -2.39 -2.62
N LEU A 157 -16.29 -1.62 -2.35
CA LEU A 157 -17.26 -1.97 -1.29
C LEU A 157 -18.01 -3.27 -1.62
N PHE A 158 -18.36 -3.47 -2.89
CA PHE A 158 -18.98 -4.71 -3.32
C PHE A 158 -18.06 -5.92 -3.12
N ASP A 159 -16.79 -5.81 -3.51
CA ASP A 159 -15.77 -6.85 -3.30
C ASP A 159 -15.53 -7.13 -1.82
N CYS A 160 -15.44 -6.10 -0.98
CA CYS A 160 -15.33 -6.26 0.46
C CYS A 160 -16.51 -7.00 1.09
N ILE A 161 -17.75 -6.64 0.69
CA ILE A 161 -18.97 -7.28 1.20
C ILE A 161 -19.03 -8.74 0.73
N SER A 162 -18.73 -9.01 -0.54
CA SER A 162 -18.74 -10.37 -1.09
C SER A 162 -17.71 -11.29 -0.46
N THR A 163 -16.56 -10.73 -0.06
CA THR A 163 -15.47 -11.48 0.59
C THR A 163 -15.74 -11.72 2.09
N CYS A 164 -16.47 -10.82 2.74
CA CYS A 164 -16.85 -10.97 4.15
C CYS A 164 -18.11 -11.84 4.36
N GLY A 165 -18.99 -11.96 3.36
CA GLY A 165 -20.23 -12.71 3.44
C GLY A 165 -20.06 -14.17 3.89
N PRO A 166 -19.16 -14.97 3.31
CA PRO A 166 -18.95 -16.36 3.71
C PRO A 166 -18.42 -16.52 5.15
N VAL A 167 -17.70 -15.53 5.66
CA VAL A 167 -17.13 -15.56 7.03
C VAL A 167 -18.23 -15.30 8.06
N THR A 168 -19.16 -14.39 7.77
CA THR A 168 -20.30 -14.09 8.65
C THR A 168 -21.32 -15.24 8.69
N GLU A 169 -21.53 -15.94 7.58
CA GLU A 169 -22.37 -17.13 7.54
C GLU A 169 -21.81 -18.27 8.39
N LYS A 170 -20.48 -18.44 8.36
CA LYS A 170 -19.79 -19.46 9.15
C LYS A 170 -19.74 -19.14 10.67
N LEU A 171 -19.78 -17.85 11.04
CA LEU A 171 -19.80 -17.40 12.44
C LEU A 171 -21.23 -17.39 13.05
N MET A 172 -22.25 -17.30 12.20
CA MET A 172 -23.66 -17.30 12.66
C MET A 172 -24.33 -18.68 12.55
N GLY A 173 -23.66 -19.68 11.99
CA GLY A 173 -24.13 -21.05 11.83
C GLY A 173 -23.64 -22.04 12.91
N GLU A 174 -22.94 -21.55 13.96
CA GLU A 174 -22.66 -22.24 15.21
C GLU A 174 -23.52 -21.63 16.33
#